data_c99b7640a4e02d281ab26b6e39329bcf
#
_entry.id   c99b7640a4e02d281ab26b6e39329bcf
#
_cell.length_a   1.000
_cell.length_b   1.000
_cell.length_c   1.000
_cell.angle_alpha   90.00
_cell.angle_beta   90.00
_cell.angle_gamma   90.00
#
_symmetry.space_group_name_H-M   'P 1'
#
loop_
_entity.id
_entity.type
_entity.pdbx_description
1 polymer ?
#
loop_
_entity_poly.entity_id
_entity_poly.type
_entity_poly.pdbx_seq_one_letter_code
_entity_poly.pdbx_strand_id
1 'polypeptide(L)'
;EISECLVGSEMCIRDRANAHMETKMKEDEICDYMNRYLPEDICVQEVRVASDRFHSRYNAQGKTYCYTCYVGDKKPVFNRKYVNIIEGKLDVAAMKRAADILTGEHDFASFCGNPKMKKSTVREIYSIDVSLKGSFLNLTYHGSGFLQYMVRILSGTLLEVGQGKRTPESMYELLEERNRSLAGATAPAKGLCLLKVDYSKEA
;
A
#
# COMPACT_ATOMS: atom_id res chain seq x y z
N GLU A 1 20.62 5.19 16.79
CA GLU A 1 19.22 5.67 16.76
C GLU A 1 18.48 4.92 15.66
N ILE A 2 17.54 4.07 16.02
CA ILE A 2 16.73 3.32 15.06
C ILE A 2 15.61 4.24 14.62
N SER A 3 15.62 4.68 13.38
CA SER A 3 14.52 5.42 12.81
C SER A 3 13.42 4.43 12.40
N GLU A 4 12.39 4.31 13.24
CA GLU A 4 11.23 3.48 12.93
C GLU A 4 10.47 4.04 11.73
N CYS A 5 10.51 3.33 10.62
CA CYS A 5 9.63 3.58 9.47
C CYS A 5 8.39 2.69 9.55
N LEU A 6 7.82 2.56 10.74
CA LEU A 6 6.53 1.90 10.94
C LEU A 6 5.41 2.87 10.61
N VAL A 7 4.90 2.80 9.41
CA VAL A 7 3.67 3.47 9.03
C VAL A 7 2.52 2.49 9.17
N GLY A 8 1.95 2.45 10.37
CA GLY A 8 0.64 1.87 10.58
C GLY A 8 0.63 0.36 10.78
N SER A 9 -0.40 -0.09 11.46
CA SER A 9 -0.83 -1.44 11.82
C SER A 9 -1.16 -2.37 10.63
N GLU A 10 -0.57 -2.14 9.47
CA GLU A 10 -0.84 -2.87 8.24
C GLU A 10 0.25 -3.92 8.07
N MET A 11 -0.10 -5.09 7.59
CA MET A 11 0.86 -6.17 7.37
C MET A 11 1.85 -5.77 6.28
N CYS A 12 2.93 -5.11 6.67
CA CYS A 12 4.02 -4.75 5.80
C CYS A 12 4.98 -5.93 5.68
N ILE A 13 4.94 -6.63 4.55
CA ILE A 13 5.81 -7.79 4.31
C ILE A 13 7.20 -7.35 3.81
N ARG A 14 7.38 -6.07 3.47
CA ARG A 14 8.62 -5.53 2.91
C ARG A 14 8.97 -4.16 3.46
N ASP A 15 9.04 -4.06 4.77
CA ASP A 15 9.47 -2.83 5.43
C ASP A 15 10.93 -2.50 5.16
N ARG A 16 11.24 -1.21 5.28
CA ARG A 16 12.59 -0.67 5.19
C ARG A 16 12.90 0.09 6.47
N ALA A 17 14.03 -0.23 7.07
CA ALA A 17 14.57 0.48 8.22
C ALA A 17 16.00 0.93 7.95
N ASN A 18 16.46 1.95 8.65
CA ASN A 18 17.87 2.33 8.67
C ASN A 18 18.32 2.55 10.12
N ALA A 19 19.57 2.23 10.39
CA ALA A 19 20.20 2.43 11.68
C ALA A 19 21.65 2.86 11.49
N HIS A 20 22.18 3.68 12.41
CA HIS A 20 23.61 3.94 12.52
C HIS A 20 24.20 2.95 13.51
N MET A 21 25.25 2.27 13.13
CA MET A 21 25.96 1.32 13.98
C MET A 21 27.47 1.29 13.70
N GLU A 22 28.25 1.06 14.72
CA GLU A 22 29.68 0.78 14.60
C GLU A 22 29.89 -0.73 14.74
N THR A 23 30.34 -1.37 13.68
CA THR A 23 30.54 -2.81 13.66
C THR A 23 31.68 -3.20 12.70
N LYS A 24 32.29 -4.35 12.95
CA LYS A 24 33.26 -4.98 12.04
C LYS A 24 32.62 -6.08 11.19
N MET A 25 31.34 -6.36 11.40
CA MET A 25 30.58 -7.38 10.67
C MET A 25 30.28 -6.89 9.26
N LYS A 26 30.31 -7.79 8.29
CA LYS A 26 29.82 -7.55 6.93
C LYS A 26 28.30 -7.59 6.90
N GLU A 27 27.72 -7.08 5.81
CA GLU A 27 26.26 -6.99 5.62
C GLU A 27 25.58 -8.35 5.79
N ASP A 28 26.14 -9.42 5.20
CA ASP A 28 25.59 -10.79 5.31
C ASP A 28 25.65 -11.30 6.74
N GLU A 29 26.76 -11.02 7.46
CA GLU A 29 26.93 -11.41 8.87
C GLU A 29 25.93 -10.69 9.78
N ILE A 30 25.63 -9.42 9.50
CA ILE A 30 24.59 -8.65 10.21
C ILE A 30 23.22 -9.26 9.94
N CYS A 31 22.91 -9.58 8.68
CA CYS A 31 21.67 -10.22 8.28
C CYS A 31 21.44 -11.54 9.03
N ASP A 32 22.44 -12.42 9.02
CA ASP A 32 22.41 -13.71 9.72
C ASP A 32 22.30 -13.55 11.24
N TYR A 33 23.04 -12.58 11.80
CA TYR A 33 22.97 -12.28 13.23
C TYR A 33 21.58 -11.81 13.64
N MET A 34 20.99 -10.88 12.90
CA MET A 34 19.64 -10.38 13.19
C MET A 34 18.61 -11.52 13.11
N ASN A 35 18.64 -12.32 12.06
CA ASN A 35 17.67 -13.41 11.86
C ASN A 35 17.79 -14.54 12.91
N ARG A 36 18.92 -14.65 13.62
CA ARG A 36 19.10 -15.60 14.73
C ARG A 36 18.29 -15.20 15.98
N TYR A 37 18.06 -13.91 16.17
CA TYR A 37 17.44 -13.36 17.38
C TYR A 37 16.04 -12.76 17.15
N LEU A 38 15.64 -12.56 15.90
CA LEU A 38 14.31 -12.09 15.56
C LEU A 38 13.25 -13.17 15.80
N PRO A 39 12.02 -12.82 16.16
CA PRO A 39 10.92 -13.76 16.28
C PRO A 39 10.53 -14.36 14.92
N GLU A 40 9.80 -15.48 14.93
CA GLU A 40 9.48 -16.29 13.72
C GLU A 40 8.69 -15.51 12.65
N ASP A 41 8.01 -14.43 13.02
CA ASP A 41 7.20 -13.59 12.13
C ASP A 41 7.96 -12.40 11.55
N ILE A 42 9.26 -12.24 11.88
CA ILE A 42 10.13 -11.17 11.35
C ILE A 42 11.40 -11.78 10.75
N CYS A 43 11.70 -11.40 9.51
CA CYS A 43 12.92 -11.85 8.83
C CYS A 43 13.56 -10.70 8.05
N VAL A 44 14.84 -10.46 8.29
CA VAL A 44 15.67 -9.55 7.48
C VAL A 44 16.05 -10.24 6.19
N GLN A 45 15.66 -9.69 5.06
CA GLN A 45 15.96 -10.26 3.73
C GLN A 45 17.31 -9.79 3.20
N GLU A 46 17.69 -8.57 3.53
CA GLU A 46 18.88 -7.93 2.99
C GLU A 46 19.34 -6.79 3.90
N VAL A 47 20.64 -6.65 4.06
CA VAL A 47 21.30 -5.51 4.71
C VAL A 47 22.22 -4.86 3.68
N ARG A 48 22.24 -3.54 3.63
CA ARG A 48 23.14 -2.76 2.75
C ARG A 48 23.69 -1.56 3.50
N VAL A 49 24.93 -1.20 3.21
CA VAL A 49 25.49 0.07 3.63
C VAL A 49 24.80 1.19 2.81
N ALA A 50 24.44 2.25 3.48
CA ALA A 50 23.85 3.45 2.87
C ALA A 50 24.64 4.69 3.28
N SER A 51 24.40 5.83 2.62
CA SER A 51 25.04 7.10 3.01
C SER A 51 24.56 7.54 4.40
N ASP A 52 25.40 8.30 5.12
CA ASP A 52 25.08 8.81 6.47
C ASP A 52 23.80 9.66 6.52
N ARG A 53 23.40 10.23 5.40
CA ARG A 53 22.19 11.05 5.28
C ARG A 53 20.98 10.25 4.83
N PHE A 54 21.13 8.95 4.58
CA PHE A 54 20.02 8.11 4.13
C PHE A 54 18.98 7.95 5.22
N HIS A 55 17.72 8.10 4.83
CA HIS A 55 16.57 7.86 5.68
C HIS A 55 15.52 7.06 4.91
N SER A 56 15.24 5.84 5.34
CA SER A 56 14.37 4.89 4.67
C SER A 56 12.96 5.43 4.32
N ARG A 57 12.45 6.39 5.09
CA ARG A 57 11.15 7.03 4.85
C ARG A 57 11.24 8.28 3.98
N TYR A 58 12.22 9.16 4.25
CA TYR A 58 12.26 10.47 3.62
C TYR A 58 12.94 10.48 2.25
N ASN A 59 13.86 9.53 2.01
CA ASN A 59 14.51 9.39 0.70
C ASN A 59 13.72 8.50 -0.28
N ALA A 60 12.57 7.93 0.15
CA ALA A 60 11.73 7.16 -0.75
C ALA A 60 11.11 8.06 -1.83
N GLN A 61 11.33 7.71 -3.10
CA GLN A 61 10.82 8.42 -4.28
C GLN A 61 9.51 7.81 -4.80
N GLY A 62 9.24 6.56 -4.48
CA GLY A 62 8.03 5.87 -4.87
C GLY A 62 7.75 4.67 -3.97
N LYS A 63 6.49 4.26 -3.93
CA LYS A 63 6.04 3.08 -3.20
C LYS A 63 5.04 2.30 -4.04
N THR A 64 5.17 0.97 -3.98
CA THR A 64 4.20 0.06 -4.61
C THR A 64 3.51 -0.75 -3.53
N TYR A 65 2.18 -0.66 -3.50
CA TYR A 65 1.32 -1.47 -2.63
C TYR A 65 0.47 -2.42 -3.47
N CYS A 66 0.16 -3.58 -2.92
CA CYS A 66 -0.85 -4.47 -3.46
C CYS A 66 -1.94 -4.68 -2.40
N TYR A 67 -3.19 -4.54 -2.81
CA TYR A 67 -4.34 -4.92 -2.01
C TYR A 67 -4.98 -6.17 -2.61
N THR A 68 -4.95 -7.28 -1.88
CA THR A 68 -5.43 -8.57 -2.35
C THR A 68 -6.81 -8.89 -1.79
N CYS A 69 -7.76 -9.18 -2.68
CA CYS A 69 -9.07 -9.71 -2.35
C CYS A 69 -9.21 -11.15 -2.85
N TYR A 70 -10.00 -11.92 -2.14
CA TYR A 70 -10.47 -13.23 -2.58
C TYR A 70 -11.94 -13.12 -2.98
N VAL A 71 -12.24 -13.51 -4.22
CA VAL A 71 -13.58 -13.49 -4.82
C VAL A 71 -13.91 -14.93 -5.21
N GLY A 72 -14.69 -15.61 -4.41
CA GLY A 72 -15.02 -17.00 -4.69
C GLY A 72 -15.94 -17.62 -3.65
N ASP A 73 -16.61 -18.70 -4.04
CA ASP A 73 -17.64 -19.37 -3.23
C ASP A 73 -17.06 -20.16 -2.04
N LYS A 74 -15.77 -20.54 -2.12
CA LYS A 74 -15.10 -21.33 -1.09
C LYS A 74 -14.17 -20.43 -0.27
N LYS A 75 -14.19 -20.63 1.07
CA LYS A 75 -13.30 -19.85 1.95
C LYS A 75 -11.82 -20.16 1.71
N PRO A 76 -10.94 -19.14 1.58
CA PRO A 76 -9.50 -19.31 1.35
C PRO A 76 -8.81 -19.64 2.69
N VAL A 77 -8.92 -20.89 3.18
CA VAL A 77 -8.48 -21.29 4.52
C VAL A 77 -7.03 -20.90 4.82
N PHE A 78 -6.11 -21.14 3.90
CA PHE A 78 -4.69 -20.82 4.08
C PHE A 78 -4.40 -19.31 3.98
N ASN A 79 -5.08 -18.61 3.09
CA ASN A 79 -4.82 -17.20 2.80
C ASN A 79 -5.74 -16.26 3.60
N ARG A 80 -6.64 -16.77 4.47
CA ARG A 80 -7.67 -15.98 5.15
C ARG A 80 -7.16 -14.79 5.96
N LYS A 81 -5.91 -14.87 6.44
CA LYS A 81 -5.26 -13.80 7.20
C LYS A 81 -4.70 -12.69 6.31
N TYR A 82 -4.51 -12.95 5.01
CA TYR A 82 -3.78 -12.09 4.08
C TYR A 82 -4.62 -11.58 2.92
N VAL A 83 -5.93 -11.86 2.92
CA VAL A 83 -6.84 -11.41 1.88
C VAL A 83 -8.13 -10.83 2.46
N ASN A 84 -8.71 -9.87 1.76
CA ASN A 84 -10.08 -9.43 2.01
C ASN A 84 -11.04 -10.32 1.23
N ILE A 85 -12.00 -10.95 1.91
CA ILE A 85 -12.98 -11.83 1.27
C ILE A 85 -14.14 -10.98 0.77
N ILE A 86 -14.43 -11.08 -0.52
CA ILE A 86 -15.52 -10.36 -1.19
C ILE A 86 -16.54 -11.37 -1.67
N GLU A 87 -17.78 -11.18 -1.28
CA GLU A 87 -18.91 -11.97 -1.75
C GLU A 87 -19.48 -11.40 -3.04
N GLY A 88 -19.95 -12.30 -3.92
CA GLY A 88 -20.55 -11.94 -5.19
C GLY A 88 -19.55 -11.70 -6.33
N LYS A 89 -20.09 -11.25 -7.46
CA LYS A 89 -19.30 -10.96 -8.67
C LYS A 89 -18.84 -9.50 -8.67
N LEU A 90 -17.70 -9.25 -9.29
CA LEU A 90 -17.15 -7.92 -9.47
C LEU A 90 -17.04 -7.58 -10.98
N ASP A 91 -17.44 -6.38 -11.34
CA ASP A 91 -17.15 -5.79 -12.65
C ASP A 91 -15.73 -5.23 -12.68
N VAL A 92 -14.77 -6.08 -13.06
CA VAL A 92 -13.35 -5.70 -13.15
C VAL A 92 -13.12 -4.62 -14.22
N ALA A 93 -13.93 -4.59 -15.28
CA ALA A 93 -13.79 -3.58 -16.32
C ALA A 93 -14.21 -2.19 -15.81
N ALA A 94 -15.28 -2.11 -15.04
CA ALA A 94 -15.68 -0.87 -14.37
C ALA A 94 -14.62 -0.41 -13.35
N MET A 95 -14.03 -1.34 -12.59
CA MET A 95 -12.95 -1.02 -11.64
C MET A 95 -11.72 -0.46 -12.36
N LYS A 96 -11.33 -0.99 -13.53
CA LYS A 96 -10.22 -0.46 -14.33
C LYS A 96 -10.48 0.97 -14.77
N ARG A 97 -11.68 1.25 -15.32
CA ARG A 97 -12.05 2.63 -15.71
C ARG A 97 -11.99 3.61 -14.55
N ALA A 98 -12.44 3.20 -13.36
CA ALA A 98 -12.33 4.03 -12.15
C ALA A 98 -10.87 4.22 -11.72
N ALA A 99 -10.03 3.19 -11.85
CA ALA A 99 -8.60 3.26 -11.55
C ALA A 99 -7.86 4.23 -12.49
N ASP A 100 -8.21 4.21 -13.79
CA ASP A 100 -7.63 5.13 -14.78
C ASP A 100 -7.90 6.60 -14.43
N ILE A 101 -9.11 6.93 -13.94
CA ILE A 101 -9.46 8.29 -13.49
C ILE A 101 -8.61 8.75 -12.29
N LEU A 102 -8.26 7.83 -11.39
CA LEU A 102 -7.47 8.11 -10.19
C LEU A 102 -5.96 8.18 -10.46
N THR A 103 -5.51 7.86 -11.67
CA THR A 103 -4.10 7.93 -12.07
C THR A 103 -3.71 9.37 -12.39
N GLY A 104 -2.49 9.77 -12.00
CA GLY A 104 -1.98 11.12 -12.18
C GLY A 104 -1.83 11.88 -10.86
N GLU A 105 -1.57 13.19 -10.97
CA GLU A 105 -1.47 14.08 -9.83
C GLU A 105 -2.85 14.67 -9.48
N HIS A 106 -3.32 14.39 -8.27
CA HIS A 106 -4.61 14.85 -7.77
C HIS A 106 -4.55 15.20 -6.27
N ASP A 107 -5.52 15.97 -5.82
CA ASP A 107 -5.77 16.15 -4.40
C ASP A 107 -6.61 14.98 -3.85
N PHE A 108 -5.95 14.08 -3.13
CA PHE A 108 -6.58 12.89 -2.55
C PHE A 108 -7.16 13.11 -1.15
N ALA A 109 -7.64 14.29 -0.83
CA ALA A 109 -8.25 14.58 0.47
C ALA A 109 -9.41 13.64 0.81
N SER A 110 -10.27 13.29 -0.16
CA SER A 110 -11.35 12.30 0.00
C SER A 110 -10.84 10.89 0.37
N PHE A 111 -9.60 10.60 0.08
CA PHE A 111 -8.97 9.31 0.36
C PHE A 111 -7.98 9.38 1.54
N CYS A 112 -8.03 10.45 2.35
CA CYS A 112 -7.18 10.62 3.52
C CYS A 112 -7.91 10.17 4.79
N GLY A 113 -7.31 9.25 5.54
CA GLY A 113 -7.83 8.78 6.83
C GLY A 113 -7.62 9.76 7.99
N ASN A 114 -6.85 10.84 7.78
CA ASN A 114 -6.60 11.87 8.78
C ASN A 114 -7.24 13.20 8.39
N PRO A 115 -8.44 13.53 8.92
CA PRO A 115 -9.14 14.77 8.58
C PRO A 115 -8.44 16.04 9.12
N LYS A 116 -7.50 15.89 10.06
CA LYS A 116 -6.72 17.00 10.65
C LYS A 116 -5.33 17.14 10.02
N MET A 117 -5.10 16.57 8.86
CA MET A 117 -3.80 16.62 8.21
C MET A 117 -3.45 18.06 7.81
N LYS A 118 -2.30 18.55 8.34
CA LYS A 118 -1.80 19.91 8.04
C LYS A 118 -0.94 19.98 6.77
N LYS A 119 -0.44 18.83 6.29
CA LYS A 119 0.40 18.74 5.08
C LYS A 119 -0.48 18.58 3.84
N SER A 120 0.06 18.91 2.67
CA SER A 120 -0.62 18.73 1.39
C SER A 120 -1.16 17.32 1.21
N THR A 121 -2.38 17.21 0.69
CA THR A 121 -3.05 15.97 0.30
C THR A 121 -2.86 15.62 -1.17
N VAL A 122 -2.14 16.48 -1.92
CA VAL A 122 -1.78 16.21 -3.31
C VAL A 122 -0.75 15.07 -3.36
N ARG A 123 -1.03 14.08 -4.21
CA ARG A 123 -0.14 12.94 -4.50
C ARG A 123 -0.19 12.62 -5.97
N GLU A 124 0.86 11.99 -6.46
CA GLU A 124 0.91 11.47 -7.82
C GLU A 124 0.84 9.93 -7.77
N ILE A 125 -0.19 9.37 -8.40
CA ILE A 125 -0.32 7.93 -8.63
C ILE A 125 0.17 7.65 -10.05
N TYR A 126 1.26 6.92 -10.18
CA TYR A 126 1.86 6.57 -11.47
C TYR A 126 1.03 5.50 -12.21
N SER A 127 0.49 4.54 -11.46
CA SER A 127 -0.39 3.50 -12.01
C SER A 127 -1.24 2.83 -10.94
N ILE A 128 -2.43 2.35 -11.36
CA ILE A 128 -3.27 1.43 -10.61
C ILE A 128 -3.58 0.25 -11.52
N ASP A 129 -3.04 -0.93 -11.22
CA ASP A 129 -3.38 -2.17 -11.94
C ASP A 129 -4.47 -2.95 -11.20
N VAL A 130 -5.49 -3.38 -11.96
CA VAL A 130 -6.59 -4.20 -11.46
C VAL A 130 -6.55 -5.54 -12.19
N SER A 131 -6.14 -6.60 -11.52
CA SER A 131 -6.01 -7.92 -12.12
C SER A 131 -6.75 -9.00 -11.33
N LEU A 132 -7.57 -9.80 -12.02
CA LEU A 132 -8.25 -10.95 -11.46
C LEU A 132 -7.64 -12.23 -12.05
N LYS A 133 -7.02 -13.05 -11.21
CA LYS A 133 -6.44 -14.34 -11.58
C LYS A 133 -7.07 -15.44 -10.73
N GLY A 134 -7.89 -16.28 -11.37
CA GLY A 134 -8.72 -17.24 -10.65
C GLY A 134 -9.66 -16.52 -9.67
N SER A 135 -9.56 -16.84 -8.39
CA SER A 135 -10.34 -16.20 -7.33
C SER A 135 -9.62 -15.03 -6.63
N PHE A 136 -8.42 -14.64 -7.08
CA PHE A 136 -7.65 -13.55 -6.45
C PHE A 136 -7.72 -12.29 -7.29
N LEU A 137 -8.32 -11.24 -6.74
CA LEU A 137 -8.28 -9.89 -7.26
C LEU A 137 -7.15 -9.14 -6.60
N ASN A 138 -6.21 -8.62 -7.39
CA ASN A 138 -5.12 -7.77 -6.95
C ASN A 138 -5.32 -6.34 -7.47
N LEU A 139 -5.24 -5.39 -6.57
CA LEU A 139 -5.22 -3.95 -6.84
C LEU A 139 -3.82 -3.46 -6.50
N THR A 140 -3.02 -3.16 -7.53
CA THR A 140 -1.62 -2.74 -7.35
C THR A 140 -1.51 -1.24 -7.62
N TYR A 141 -1.01 -0.51 -6.62
CA TYR A 141 -0.88 0.94 -6.64
C TYR A 141 0.60 1.31 -6.64
N HIS A 142 1.05 2.10 -7.60
CA HIS A 142 2.38 2.67 -7.64
C HIS A 142 2.27 4.20 -7.68
N GLY A 143 2.99 4.91 -6.80
CA GLY A 143 2.91 6.37 -6.73
C GLY A 143 4.04 6.97 -5.89
N SER A 144 4.15 8.30 -5.94
CA SER A 144 5.17 9.09 -5.23
C SER A 144 5.09 8.95 -3.71
N GLY A 145 3.90 8.69 -3.18
CA GLY A 145 3.62 8.49 -1.77
C GLY A 145 2.11 8.39 -1.54
N PHE A 146 1.74 7.92 -0.36
CA PHE A 146 0.33 7.70 0.00
C PHE A 146 0.01 8.38 1.33
N LEU A 147 -1.23 8.89 1.45
CA LEU A 147 -1.78 9.44 2.67
C LEU A 147 -2.13 8.32 3.65
N GLN A 148 -2.43 8.68 4.89
CA GLN A 148 -2.88 7.70 5.88
C GLN A 148 -4.12 6.97 5.38
N TYR A 149 -4.09 5.64 5.38
CA TYR A 149 -5.14 4.73 4.88
C TYR A 149 -5.54 4.90 3.41
N MET A 150 -4.84 5.73 2.64
CA MET A 150 -5.22 6.07 1.27
C MET A 150 -5.43 4.83 0.40
N VAL A 151 -4.48 3.91 0.35
CA VAL A 151 -4.58 2.68 -0.47
C VAL A 151 -5.79 1.84 -0.08
N ARG A 152 -6.09 1.72 1.21
CA ARG A 152 -7.25 0.97 1.71
C ARG A 152 -8.58 1.65 1.37
N ILE A 153 -8.64 2.99 1.42
CA ILE A 153 -9.83 3.76 1.05
C ILE A 153 -10.05 3.68 -0.46
N LEU A 154 -8.99 3.83 -1.27
CA LEU A 154 -9.04 3.62 -2.71
C LEU A 154 -9.55 2.21 -3.04
N SER A 155 -9.01 1.19 -2.38
CA SER A 155 -9.43 -0.20 -2.59
C SER A 155 -10.90 -0.42 -2.23
N GLY A 156 -11.36 0.13 -1.11
CA GLY A 156 -12.77 0.05 -0.72
C GLY A 156 -13.69 0.74 -1.72
N THR A 157 -13.28 1.91 -2.22
CA THR A 157 -14.05 2.67 -3.22
C THR A 157 -14.10 1.93 -4.57
N LEU A 158 -12.97 1.37 -5.03
CA LEU A 158 -12.93 0.56 -6.25
C LEU A 158 -13.76 -0.72 -6.13
N LEU A 159 -13.79 -1.34 -4.94
CA LEU A 159 -14.66 -2.49 -4.68
C LEU A 159 -16.15 -2.12 -4.76
N GLU A 160 -16.55 -0.93 -4.30
CA GLU A 160 -17.92 -0.43 -4.47
C GLU A 160 -18.28 -0.25 -5.96
N VAL A 161 -17.33 0.22 -6.79
CA VAL A 161 -17.50 0.28 -8.24
C VAL A 161 -17.68 -1.13 -8.82
N GLY A 162 -16.81 -2.06 -8.45
CA GLY A 162 -16.91 -3.45 -8.92
C GLY A 162 -18.21 -4.15 -8.51
N GLN A 163 -18.78 -3.79 -7.37
CA GLN A 163 -20.08 -4.28 -6.89
C GLN A 163 -21.28 -3.55 -7.49
N GLY A 164 -21.08 -2.57 -8.38
CA GLY A 164 -22.15 -1.76 -8.98
C GLY A 164 -22.85 -0.79 -8.01
N LYS A 165 -22.27 -0.54 -6.85
CA LYS A 165 -22.80 0.43 -5.85
C LYS A 165 -22.47 1.87 -6.23
N ARG A 166 -21.54 2.07 -7.15
CA ARG A 166 -21.00 3.35 -7.59
C ARG A 166 -20.56 3.25 -9.05
N THR A 167 -20.68 4.32 -9.81
CA THR A 167 -20.18 4.37 -11.18
C THR A 167 -18.67 4.70 -11.20
N PRO A 168 -17.93 4.31 -12.26
CA PRO A 168 -16.52 4.72 -12.41
C PRO A 168 -16.34 6.24 -12.41
N GLU A 169 -17.25 6.98 -13.05
CA GLU A 169 -17.23 8.42 -13.20
C GLU A 169 -17.34 9.18 -11.88
N SER A 170 -17.92 8.54 -10.84
CA SER A 170 -18.00 9.12 -9.49
C SER A 170 -16.60 9.42 -8.89
N MET A 171 -15.53 8.90 -9.48
CA MET A 171 -14.16 9.24 -9.05
C MET A 171 -13.82 10.70 -9.28
N TYR A 172 -14.34 11.32 -10.37
CA TYR A 172 -14.17 12.76 -10.62
C TYR A 172 -14.78 13.59 -9.49
N GLU A 173 -16.01 13.26 -9.08
CA GLU A 173 -16.70 13.93 -7.98
C GLU A 173 -15.91 13.82 -6.67
N LEU A 174 -15.37 12.63 -6.36
CA LEU A 174 -14.57 12.41 -5.15
C LEU A 174 -13.28 13.23 -5.13
N LEU A 175 -12.66 13.45 -6.29
CA LEU A 175 -11.44 14.26 -6.40
C LEU A 175 -11.76 15.75 -6.25
N GLU A 176 -12.92 16.23 -6.75
CA GLU A 176 -13.35 17.61 -6.67
C GLU A 176 -13.85 18.00 -5.28
N GLU A 177 -14.70 17.17 -4.66
CA GLU A 177 -15.37 17.47 -3.39
C GLU A 177 -14.43 17.42 -2.18
N ARG A 178 -13.31 16.72 -2.27
CA ARG A 178 -12.32 16.61 -1.19
C ARG A 178 -12.92 16.19 0.15
N ASN A 179 -13.95 15.39 0.12
CA ASN A 179 -14.71 14.98 1.28
C ASN A 179 -14.61 13.47 1.53
N ARG A 180 -13.96 13.10 2.65
CA ARG A 180 -13.75 11.68 3.04
C ARG A 180 -15.08 10.91 3.18
N SER A 181 -16.16 11.57 3.59
CA SER A 181 -17.45 10.88 3.82
C SER A 181 -18.10 10.37 2.54
N LEU A 182 -17.73 10.93 1.38
CA LEU A 182 -18.24 10.51 0.08
C LEU A 182 -17.48 9.30 -0.50
N ALA A 183 -16.24 9.09 -0.08
CA ALA A 183 -15.47 7.92 -0.50
C ALA A 183 -15.93 6.64 0.18
N GLY A 184 -15.63 5.50 -0.42
CA GLY A 184 -15.98 4.19 0.10
C GLY A 184 -15.38 3.88 1.46
N ALA A 185 -15.85 2.80 2.07
CA ALA A 185 -15.36 2.32 3.35
C ALA A 185 -13.85 2.00 3.28
N THR A 186 -13.13 2.22 4.39
CA THR A 186 -11.73 1.80 4.49
C THR A 186 -11.66 0.27 4.48
N ALA A 187 -11.07 -0.31 3.44
CA ALA A 187 -10.95 -1.76 3.31
C ALA A 187 -10.10 -2.35 4.46
N PRO A 188 -10.35 -3.60 4.89
CA PRO A 188 -9.61 -4.25 5.99
C PRO A 188 -8.10 -4.29 5.75
N ALA A 189 -7.29 -4.09 6.81
CA ALA A 189 -5.83 -4.06 6.72
C ALA A 189 -5.22 -5.36 6.16
N LYS A 190 -5.80 -6.51 6.49
CA LYS A 190 -5.30 -7.84 6.15
C LYS A 190 -5.05 -8.11 4.66
N GLY A 191 -5.65 -7.32 3.76
CA GLY A 191 -5.42 -7.45 2.31
C GLY A 191 -4.25 -6.61 1.80
N LEU A 192 -3.72 -5.67 2.60
CA LEU A 192 -2.70 -4.72 2.15
C LEU A 192 -1.28 -5.27 2.36
N CYS A 193 -0.46 -5.10 1.32
CA CYS A 193 0.96 -5.44 1.34
C CYS A 193 1.78 -4.34 0.67
N LEU A 194 2.86 -3.88 1.32
CA LEU A 194 3.89 -3.07 0.68
C LEU A 194 4.80 -3.98 -0.15
N LEU A 195 4.79 -3.83 -1.47
CA LEU A 195 5.59 -4.67 -2.38
C LEU A 195 6.99 -4.10 -2.62
N LYS A 196 7.11 -2.77 -2.75
CA LYS A 196 8.37 -2.12 -3.13
C LYS A 196 8.42 -0.69 -2.63
N VAL A 197 9.64 -0.26 -2.28
CA VAL A 197 9.99 1.15 -2.06
C VAL A 197 11.11 1.49 -3.02
N ASP A 198 10.94 2.57 -3.78
CA ASP A 198 11.91 3.04 -4.74
C ASP A 198 12.75 4.16 -4.12
N TYR A 199 14.07 4.05 -4.27
CA TYR A 199 15.05 5.04 -3.87
C TYR A 199 15.86 5.50 -5.10
N SER A 200 16.50 6.68 -5.02
CA SER A 200 17.48 7.10 -6.03
C SER A 200 18.65 6.10 -6.06
N LYS A 201 19.33 5.99 -7.22
CA LYS A 201 20.50 5.11 -7.38
C LYS A 201 21.71 5.52 -6.50
N GLU A 202 21.65 6.70 -5.89
CA GLU A 202 22.70 7.27 -5.03
C GLU A 202 22.35 7.20 -3.52
N ALA A 203 21.29 6.50 -3.17
CA ALA A 203 20.83 6.38 -1.77
C ALA A 203 21.38 5.14 -1.09
#